data_db86740f6e36b2e83b8b72af03fface1
#
_entry.id   db86740f6e36b2e83b8b72af03fface1
#
_cell.length_a   1.000
_cell.length_b   1.000
_cell.length_c   1.000
_cell.angle_alpha   90.00
_cell.angle_beta   90.00
_cell.angle_gamma   90.00
#
_symmetry.space_group_name_H-M   'P 1'
#
loop_
_entity.id
_entity.type
_entity.pdbx_description
1 polymer ?
#
loop_
_entity_poly.entity_id
_entity_poly.type
_entity_poly.pdbx_seq_one_letter_code
_entity_poly.pdbx_strand_id
1 'polypeptide(L)'
;KKSRPGGASLKVLCLGNSITRHEYKADIEWFSEWGMAASKEENDYCHQLQKLLCAEHPGTVVTPLNIAYWERNLACDIDSLIGSAVRGKDLVVIRLGENVQDKQAFRQGILRLVEYCKQKAGRVVITGCFWEDAEKERAIIHAARTHGISFIPIDWIDRLYDSRPKVGDTLHDVEGKPYTVTKEFIIAHPDDRGMRKIAEAIFDTLR
;
A
#
# COMPACT_ATOMS: atom_id res chain seq x y z
N LYS A 1 -1.49 0.96 -36.02
CA LYS A 1 -1.03 0.10 -34.90
C LYS A 1 -2.29 -0.60 -34.37
N LYS A 2 -2.42 -1.93 -34.55
CA LYS A 2 -3.49 -2.71 -33.97
C LYS A 2 -3.29 -2.66 -32.44
N SER A 3 -4.26 -2.09 -31.70
CA SER A 3 -4.32 -2.20 -30.26
C SER A 3 -4.37 -3.69 -29.88
N ARG A 4 -3.46 -4.15 -29.02
CA ARG A 4 -3.61 -5.47 -28.40
C ARG A 4 -4.98 -5.49 -27.70
N PRO A 5 -5.76 -6.59 -27.80
CA PRO A 5 -6.97 -6.70 -27.02
C PRO A 5 -6.58 -6.59 -25.55
N GLY A 6 -7.17 -5.64 -24.82
CA GLY A 6 -6.92 -5.46 -23.39
C GLY A 6 -7.27 -6.73 -22.62
N GLY A 7 -6.51 -7.06 -21.58
CA GLY A 7 -6.84 -8.14 -20.65
C GLY A 7 -8.19 -7.89 -19.96
N ALA A 8 -8.75 -8.92 -19.33
CA ALA A 8 -9.95 -8.77 -18.50
C ALA A 8 -9.70 -7.77 -17.35
N SER A 9 -10.75 -7.03 -16.96
CA SER A 9 -10.69 -6.12 -15.81
C SER A 9 -10.37 -6.87 -14.53
N LEU A 10 -9.58 -6.26 -13.64
CA LEU A 10 -9.15 -6.85 -12.38
C LEU A 10 -9.83 -6.18 -11.19
N LYS A 11 -10.16 -6.98 -10.18
CA LYS A 11 -10.55 -6.51 -8.85
C LYS A 11 -9.32 -6.62 -7.94
N VAL A 12 -8.72 -5.50 -7.62
CA VAL A 12 -7.48 -5.43 -6.82
C VAL A 12 -7.78 -4.89 -5.44
N LEU A 13 -7.17 -5.48 -4.42
CA LEU A 13 -7.20 -4.99 -3.05
C LEU A 13 -5.77 -4.65 -2.61
N CYS A 14 -5.56 -3.42 -2.15
CA CYS A 14 -4.34 -3.00 -1.47
C CYS A 14 -4.57 -3.00 0.04
N LEU A 15 -4.01 -3.97 0.75
CA LEU A 15 -3.99 -4.03 2.21
C LEU A 15 -2.78 -3.25 2.71
N GLY A 16 -3.01 -2.23 3.53
CA GLY A 16 -1.91 -1.42 4.03
C GLY A 16 -2.25 -0.61 5.27
N ASN A 17 -1.50 0.44 5.48
CA ASN A 17 -1.63 1.37 6.59
C ASN A 17 -1.84 2.81 6.07
N SER A 18 -1.35 3.82 6.80
CA SER A 18 -1.49 5.25 6.44
C SER A 18 -0.98 5.58 5.02
N ILE A 19 0.06 4.91 4.53
CA ILE A 19 0.57 5.13 3.16
C ILE A 19 -0.46 4.64 2.11
N THR A 20 -1.27 3.63 2.43
CA THR A 20 -2.30 3.09 1.54
C THR A 20 -3.57 3.93 1.57
N ARG A 21 -4.04 4.26 2.76
CA ARG A 21 -5.17 5.15 3.02
C ARG A 21 -5.15 5.59 4.48
N HIS A 22 -5.45 6.85 4.72
CA HIS A 22 -5.66 7.35 6.08
C HIS A 22 -6.92 8.22 6.10
N GLU A 23 -7.79 7.97 7.08
CA GLU A 23 -9.00 8.76 7.29
C GLU A 23 -8.66 10.21 7.65
N TYR A 24 -9.60 11.11 7.39
CA TYR A 24 -9.53 12.50 7.86
C TYR A 24 -9.24 12.56 9.36
N LYS A 25 -8.23 13.34 9.76
CA LYS A 25 -7.80 13.46 11.15
C LYS A 25 -7.22 14.84 11.44
N ALA A 26 -8.08 15.75 11.87
CA ALA A 26 -7.74 17.16 12.06
C ALA A 26 -6.67 17.40 13.14
N ASP A 27 -6.58 16.55 14.18
CA ASP A 27 -5.60 16.68 15.26
C ASP A 27 -4.14 16.46 14.82
N ILE A 28 -3.94 15.77 13.70
CA ILE A 28 -2.63 15.65 13.04
C ILE A 28 -2.52 16.48 11.76
N GLU A 29 -3.50 17.35 11.50
CA GLU A 29 -3.58 18.20 10.30
C GLU A 29 -3.59 17.39 8.99
N TRP A 30 -4.19 16.19 9.01
CA TRP A 30 -4.49 15.41 7.83
C TRP A 30 -5.97 15.63 7.44
N PHE A 31 -6.20 16.37 6.36
CA PHE A 31 -7.54 16.81 5.92
C PHE A 31 -8.05 16.02 4.70
N SER A 32 -7.51 14.84 4.47
CA SER A 32 -7.76 14.00 3.31
C SER A 32 -8.14 12.57 3.71
N GLU A 33 -8.52 11.71 2.72
CA GLU A 33 -8.94 10.32 2.97
C GLU A 33 -8.23 9.29 2.07
N TRP A 34 -7.10 9.65 1.49
CA TRP A 34 -6.27 8.81 0.63
C TRP A 34 -4.92 8.47 1.27
N GLY A 35 -3.97 7.98 0.49
CA GLY A 35 -2.62 7.69 0.98
C GLY A 35 -1.94 8.93 1.56
N MET A 36 -1.54 8.84 2.84
CA MET A 36 -1.01 10.00 3.57
C MET A 36 0.21 10.58 2.87
N ALA A 37 0.22 11.91 2.77
CA ALA A 37 1.20 12.77 2.11
C ALA A 37 1.13 12.84 0.58
N ALA A 38 0.29 12.05 -0.10
CA ALA A 38 -0.06 12.36 -1.49
C ALA A 38 -0.81 13.69 -1.56
N SER A 39 -0.43 14.55 -2.51
CA SER A 39 -0.96 15.91 -2.60
C SER A 39 -2.44 15.95 -2.97
N LYS A 40 -2.94 14.92 -3.64
CA LYS A 40 -4.33 14.70 -4.08
C LYS A 40 -4.62 13.20 -4.13
N GLU A 41 -5.91 12.84 -4.18
CA GLU A 41 -6.37 11.47 -4.25
C GLU A 41 -5.75 10.69 -5.42
N GLU A 42 -5.76 11.28 -6.61
CA GLU A 42 -5.23 10.64 -7.82
C GLU A 42 -3.71 10.42 -7.82
N ASN A 43 -3.00 10.99 -6.84
CA ASN A 43 -1.54 10.91 -6.71
C ASN A 43 -1.09 9.86 -5.70
N ASP A 44 -2.00 9.25 -4.92
CA ASP A 44 -1.61 8.13 -4.06
C ASP A 44 -1.27 6.88 -4.89
N TYR A 45 -0.56 5.93 -4.29
CA TYR A 45 -0.08 4.78 -5.04
C TYR A 45 -1.21 3.85 -5.52
N CYS A 46 -2.33 3.78 -4.82
CA CYS A 46 -3.46 2.93 -5.22
C CYS A 46 -4.13 3.45 -6.49
N HIS A 47 -4.37 4.75 -6.57
CA HIS A 47 -4.95 5.39 -7.77
C HIS A 47 -3.96 5.38 -8.93
N GLN A 48 -2.66 5.59 -8.68
CA GLN A 48 -1.63 5.46 -9.69
C GLN A 48 -1.49 4.03 -10.20
N LEU A 49 -1.53 3.02 -9.33
CA LEU A 49 -1.55 1.61 -9.71
C LEU A 49 -2.79 1.28 -10.56
N GLN A 50 -3.96 1.78 -10.17
CA GLN A 50 -5.18 1.61 -10.97
C GLN A 50 -5.00 2.17 -12.39
N LYS A 51 -4.45 3.36 -12.51
CA LYS A 51 -4.18 3.98 -13.82
C LYS A 51 -3.24 3.14 -14.68
N LEU A 52 -2.17 2.60 -14.09
CA LEU A 52 -1.22 1.72 -14.78
C LEU A 52 -1.91 0.41 -15.23
N LEU A 53 -2.65 -0.23 -14.33
CA LEU A 53 -3.36 -1.47 -14.63
C LEU A 53 -4.46 -1.28 -15.67
N CYS A 54 -5.21 -0.18 -15.63
CA CYS A 54 -6.25 0.12 -16.61
C CYS A 54 -5.71 0.28 -18.04
N ALA A 55 -4.44 0.61 -18.22
CA ALA A 55 -3.82 0.68 -19.53
C ALA A 55 -3.69 -0.70 -20.22
N GLU A 56 -3.55 -1.77 -19.44
CA GLU A 56 -3.46 -3.15 -19.93
C GLU A 56 -4.75 -3.95 -19.68
N HIS A 57 -5.49 -3.61 -18.62
CA HIS A 57 -6.73 -4.24 -18.14
C HIS A 57 -7.83 -3.19 -17.94
N PRO A 58 -8.48 -2.71 -19.01
CA PRO A 58 -9.50 -1.67 -18.90
C PRO A 58 -10.63 -2.04 -17.92
N GLY A 59 -11.07 -1.07 -17.12
CA GLY A 59 -12.10 -1.29 -16.10
C GLY A 59 -11.59 -1.91 -14.79
N THR A 60 -10.29 -2.05 -14.61
CA THR A 60 -9.69 -2.49 -13.32
C THR A 60 -10.05 -1.51 -12.21
N VAL A 61 -10.39 -2.06 -11.04
CA VAL A 61 -10.68 -1.30 -9.81
C VAL A 61 -9.67 -1.70 -8.74
N VAL A 62 -8.98 -0.71 -8.18
CA VAL A 62 -8.07 -0.88 -7.04
C VAL A 62 -8.75 -0.31 -5.80
N THR A 63 -8.96 -1.14 -4.79
CA THR A 63 -9.59 -0.76 -3.52
C THR A 63 -8.51 -0.67 -2.44
N PRO A 64 -8.24 0.52 -1.85
CA PRO A 64 -7.37 0.63 -0.68
C PRO A 64 -8.11 0.21 0.59
N LEU A 65 -7.43 -0.51 1.49
CA LEU A 65 -7.94 -0.85 2.81
C LEU A 65 -6.83 -0.67 3.85
N ASN A 66 -7.04 0.25 4.80
CA ASN A 66 -6.15 0.44 5.93
C ASN A 66 -6.46 -0.61 7.00
N ILE A 67 -5.49 -1.45 7.30
CA ILE A 67 -5.51 -2.44 8.37
C ILE A 67 -4.35 -2.25 9.35
N ALA A 68 -3.94 -1.00 9.60
CA ALA A 68 -2.91 -0.68 10.61
C ALA A 68 -3.27 -1.21 12.02
N TYR A 69 -4.55 -1.47 12.28
CA TYR A 69 -4.98 -2.19 13.47
C TYR A 69 -4.29 -3.56 13.58
N TRP A 70 -4.17 -4.32 12.48
CA TRP A 70 -3.49 -5.60 12.46
C TRP A 70 -2.01 -5.48 12.84
N GLU A 71 -1.31 -4.44 12.40
CA GLU A 71 0.09 -4.23 12.73
C GLU A 71 0.34 -4.08 14.25
N ARG A 72 -0.67 -3.60 14.98
CA ARG A 72 -0.65 -3.42 16.44
C ARG A 72 -1.27 -4.60 17.19
N ASN A 73 -2.00 -5.48 16.51
CA ASN A 73 -2.76 -6.60 17.07
C ASN A 73 -2.56 -7.85 16.21
N LEU A 74 -1.31 -8.32 16.12
CA LEU A 74 -0.89 -9.39 15.21
C LEU A 74 -1.59 -10.74 15.46
N ALA A 75 -2.21 -10.93 16.62
CA ALA A 75 -2.99 -12.12 16.96
C ALA A 75 -4.49 -12.00 16.68
N CYS A 76 -4.96 -10.86 16.13
CA CYS A 76 -6.38 -10.68 15.84
C CYS A 76 -6.90 -11.67 14.79
N ASP A 77 -8.22 -11.88 14.78
CA ASP A 77 -8.88 -12.72 13.79
C ASP A 77 -8.84 -12.05 12.40
N ILE A 78 -8.06 -12.63 11.51
CA ILE A 78 -7.86 -12.13 10.14
C ILE A 78 -9.15 -12.23 9.33
N ASP A 79 -9.95 -13.29 9.48
CA ASP A 79 -11.20 -13.44 8.72
C ASP A 79 -12.19 -12.34 9.09
N SER A 80 -12.36 -12.05 10.37
CA SER A 80 -13.20 -10.94 10.83
C SER A 80 -12.72 -9.59 10.32
N LEU A 81 -11.39 -9.41 10.22
CA LEU A 81 -10.80 -8.12 9.81
C LEU A 81 -10.91 -7.86 8.30
N ILE A 82 -10.59 -8.85 7.47
CA ILE A 82 -10.45 -8.66 6.01
C ILE A 82 -11.21 -9.68 5.15
N GLY A 83 -11.88 -10.65 5.74
CA GLY A 83 -12.45 -11.79 4.99
C GLY A 83 -13.41 -11.37 3.88
N SER A 84 -14.28 -10.40 4.14
CA SER A 84 -15.21 -9.86 3.13
C SER A 84 -14.49 -9.06 2.03
N ALA A 85 -13.39 -8.38 2.38
CA ALA A 85 -12.64 -7.55 1.44
C ALA A 85 -11.75 -8.37 0.49
N VAL A 86 -11.14 -9.47 0.97
CA VAL A 86 -10.21 -10.31 0.19
C VAL A 86 -10.93 -11.26 -0.76
N ARG A 87 -12.11 -11.74 -0.36
CA ARG A 87 -12.83 -12.76 -1.12
C ARG A 87 -13.20 -12.28 -2.53
N GLY A 88 -12.85 -13.07 -3.53
CA GLY A 88 -13.16 -12.78 -4.93
C GLY A 88 -12.30 -11.67 -5.55
N LYS A 89 -11.18 -11.31 -4.94
CA LYS A 89 -10.19 -10.42 -5.55
C LYS A 89 -9.28 -11.21 -6.50
N ASP A 90 -9.01 -10.62 -7.66
CA ASP A 90 -8.06 -11.18 -8.63
C ASP A 90 -6.62 -11.00 -8.16
N LEU A 91 -6.36 -9.88 -7.46
CA LEU A 91 -5.06 -9.53 -6.91
C LEU A 91 -5.20 -8.90 -5.52
N VAL A 92 -4.36 -9.33 -4.59
CA VAL A 92 -4.14 -8.66 -3.30
C VAL A 92 -2.68 -8.21 -3.23
N VAL A 93 -2.49 -6.94 -2.95
CA VAL A 93 -1.19 -6.32 -2.66
C VAL A 93 -1.12 -6.10 -1.15
N ILE A 94 -0.18 -6.75 -0.48
CA ILE A 94 0.08 -6.57 0.95
C ILE A 94 1.23 -5.57 1.11
N ARG A 95 0.97 -4.44 1.75
CA ARG A 95 1.93 -3.37 2.01
C ARG A 95 1.83 -2.92 3.47
N LEU A 96 2.49 -3.66 4.35
CA LEU A 96 2.39 -3.56 5.81
C LEU A 96 3.75 -3.80 6.47
N GLY A 97 3.89 -3.36 7.70
CA GLY A 97 5.05 -3.60 8.55
C GLY A 97 5.54 -2.34 9.28
N GLU A 98 5.26 -1.15 8.75
CA GLU A 98 5.80 0.10 9.27
C GLU A 98 5.41 0.34 10.74
N ASN A 99 4.17 0.07 11.13
CA ASN A 99 3.69 0.31 12.50
C ASN A 99 3.91 -0.86 13.47
N VAL A 100 4.50 -1.95 13.02
CA VAL A 100 4.79 -3.11 13.87
C VAL A 100 5.86 -2.76 14.89
N GLN A 101 5.57 -3.04 16.18
CA GLN A 101 6.52 -2.89 17.27
C GLN A 101 7.10 -4.25 17.69
N ASP A 102 6.27 -5.27 17.83
CA ASP A 102 6.69 -6.64 18.15
C ASP A 102 7.14 -7.38 16.88
N LYS A 103 8.43 -7.27 16.56
CA LYS A 103 9.03 -7.90 15.39
C LYS A 103 9.05 -9.43 15.47
N GLN A 104 9.09 -9.99 16.68
CA GLN A 104 9.06 -11.43 16.87
C GLN A 104 7.68 -12.00 16.55
N ALA A 105 6.62 -11.39 17.07
CA ALA A 105 5.25 -11.76 16.74
C ALA A 105 4.94 -11.51 15.26
N PHE A 106 5.53 -10.48 14.67
CA PHE A 106 5.35 -10.14 13.25
C PHE A 106 5.76 -11.27 12.31
N ARG A 107 6.83 -12.01 12.62
CA ARG A 107 7.28 -13.14 11.79
C ARG A 107 6.19 -14.19 11.59
N GLN A 108 5.43 -14.51 12.64
CA GLN A 108 4.32 -15.45 12.55
C GLN A 108 3.05 -14.78 12.00
N GLY A 109 2.82 -13.52 12.37
CA GLY A 109 1.68 -12.74 11.91
C GLY A 109 1.65 -12.60 10.39
N ILE A 110 2.77 -12.24 9.78
CA ILE A 110 2.85 -12.02 8.32
C ILE A 110 2.72 -13.33 7.54
N LEU A 111 3.25 -14.45 8.07
CA LEU A 111 3.02 -15.78 7.49
C LEU A 111 1.54 -16.11 7.42
N ARG A 112 0.80 -15.95 8.54
CA ARG A 112 -0.65 -16.21 8.59
C ARG A 112 -1.43 -15.29 7.67
N LEU A 113 -1.08 -14.00 7.60
CA LEU A 113 -1.76 -13.04 6.74
C LEU A 113 -1.59 -13.40 5.26
N VAL A 114 -0.37 -13.72 4.83
CA VAL A 114 -0.08 -14.14 3.45
C VAL A 114 -0.81 -15.43 3.10
N GLU A 115 -0.76 -16.43 3.98
CA GLU A 115 -1.48 -17.70 3.80
C GLU A 115 -2.98 -17.46 3.62
N TYR A 116 -3.58 -16.67 4.52
CA TYR A 116 -4.99 -16.33 4.46
C TYR A 116 -5.38 -15.67 3.12
N CYS A 117 -4.62 -14.68 2.68
CA CYS A 117 -4.87 -14.00 1.41
C CYS A 117 -4.76 -14.96 0.22
N LYS A 118 -3.75 -15.83 0.21
CA LYS A 118 -3.58 -16.83 -0.85
C LYS A 118 -4.74 -17.84 -0.96
N GLN A 119 -5.36 -18.20 0.15
CA GLN A 119 -6.51 -19.09 0.16
C GLN A 119 -7.78 -18.46 -0.41
N LYS A 120 -7.87 -17.13 -0.46
CA LYS A 120 -9.10 -16.37 -0.76
C LYS A 120 -9.04 -15.54 -2.03
N ALA A 121 -7.86 -15.21 -2.53
CA ALA A 121 -7.62 -14.37 -3.70
C ALA A 121 -6.94 -15.14 -4.84
N GLY A 122 -7.02 -14.60 -6.07
CA GLY A 122 -6.38 -15.20 -7.25
C GLY A 122 -4.85 -15.11 -7.21
N ARG A 123 -4.32 -13.92 -7.00
CA ARG A 123 -2.87 -13.65 -6.90
C ARG A 123 -2.58 -12.79 -5.67
N VAL A 124 -1.45 -13.03 -5.03
CA VAL A 124 -0.98 -12.21 -3.90
C VAL A 124 0.46 -11.78 -4.17
N VAL A 125 0.76 -10.51 -3.91
CA VAL A 125 2.12 -9.96 -3.88
C VAL A 125 2.32 -9.19 -2.59
N ILE A 126 3.57 -9.04 -2.15
CA ILE A 126 3.88 -8.34 -0.91
C ILE A 126 5.06 -7.39 -1.11
N THR A 127 4.96 -6.16 -0.60
CA THR A 127 6.07 -5.21 -0.59
C THR A 127 6.86 -5.30 0.71
N GLY A 128 8.11 -4.82 0.68
CA GLY A 128 8.82 -4.40 1.89
C GLY A 128 8.19 -3.17 2.53
N CYS A 129 8.77 -2.70 3.64
CA CYS A 129 8.40 -1.44 4.27
C CYS A 129 8.97 -0.26 3.47
N PHE A 130 8.31 0.89 3.55
CA PHE A 130 8.82 2.14 2.97
C PHE A 130 10.04 2.64 3.75
N TRP A 131 9.96 2.63 5.09
CA TRP A 131 11.11 2.91 5.95
C TRP A 131 11.93 1.65 6.17
N GLU A 132 13.24 1.76 5.96
CA GLU A 132 14.16 0.64 6.09
C GLU A 132 14.10 -0.01 7.49
N ASP A 133 13.85 -1.31 7.52
CA ASP A 133 13.93 -2.15 8.71
C ASP A 133 14.29 -3.59 8.30
N ALA A 134 15.57 -3.90 8.40
CA ALA A 134 16.12 -5.18 7.93
C ALA A 134 15.49 -6.41 8.62
N GLU A 135 15.02 -6.28 9.86
CA GLU A 135 14.38 -7.41 10.56
C GLU A 135 12.97 -7.67 10.06
N LYS A 136 12.19 -6.62 9.87
CA LYS A 136 10.84 -6.72 9.26
C LYS A 136 10.94 -7.21 7.82
N GLU A 137 11.88 -6.70 7.05
CA GLU A 137 12.08 -7.12 5.67
C GLU A 137 12.44 -8.61 5.57
N ARG A 138 13.33 -9.12 6.44
CA ARG A 138 13.62 -10.56 6.50
C ARG A 138 12.37 -11.39 6.80
N ALA A 139 11.50 -10.94 7.69
CA ALA A 139 10.25 -11.62 8.00
C ALA A 139 9.29 -11.66 6.79
N ILE A 140 9.18 -10.53 6.08
CA ILE A 140 8.35 -10.41 4.87
C ILE A 140 8.90 -11.29 3.74
N ILE A 141 10.21 -11.26 3.50
CA ILE A 141 10.87 -12.11 2.49
C ILE A 141 10.67 -13.59 2.82
N HIS A 142 10.80 -13.96 4.10
CA HIS A 142 10.56 -15.33 4.53
C HIS A 142 9.11 -15.77 4.24
N ALA A 143 8.13 -14.94 4.57
CA ALA A 143 6.72 -15.23 4.28
C ALA A 143 6.46 -15.35 2.78
N ALA A 144 7.04 -14.45 1.97
CA ALA A 144 6.91 -14.50 0.52
C ALA A 144 7.48 -15.81 -0.06
N ARG A 145 8.66 -16.21 0.36
CA ARG A 145 9.30 -17.46 -0.07
C ARG A 145 8.53 -18.70 0.36
N THR A 146 8.08 -18.74 1.63
CA THR A 146 7.31 -19.87 2.19
C THR A 146 6.04 -20.11 1.40
N HIS A 147 5.37 -19.04 0.98
CA HIS A 147 4.10 -19.14 0.25
C HIS A 147 4.23 -19.03 -1.27
N GLY A 148 5.46 -18.87 -1.81
CA GLY A 148 5.70 -18.77 -3.25
C GLY A 148 5.04 -17.58 -3.91
N ILE A 149 5.05 -16.42 -3.23
CA ILE A 149 4.57 -15.14 -3.77
C ILE A 149 5.72 -14.17 -4.04
N SER A 150 5.47 -13.18 -4.91
CA SER A 150 6.48 -12.17 -5.25
C SER A 150 6.67 -11.20 -4.10
N PHE A 151 7.92 -10.96 -3.71
CA PHE A 151 8.35 -9.89 -2.84
C PHE A 151 8.82 -8.69 -3.67
N ILE A 152 8.43 -7.48 -3.28
CA ILE A 152 8.71 -6.23 -3.98
C ILE A 152 9.47 -5.28 -3.03
N PRO A 153 10.79 -5.08 -3.18
CA PRO A 153 11.54 -4.14 -2.36
C PRO A 153 11.11 -2.71 -2.68
N ILE A 154 10.82 -1.89 -1.67
CA ILE A 154 10.45 -0.48 -1.82
C ILE A 154 11.19 0.48 -0.89
N ASP A 155 12.02 -0.01 0.03
CA ASP A 155 12.81 0.80 0.97
C ASP A 155 13.79 1.76 0.28
N TRP A 156 14.24 1.42 -0.93
CA TRP A 156 15.09 2.27 -1.76
C TRP A 156 14.40 3.58 -2.18
N ILE A 157 13.05 3.60 -2.20
CA ILE A 157 12.28 4.79 -2.58
C ILE A 157 12.45 5.88 -1.53
N ASP A 158 12.49 5.51 -0.26
CA ASP A 158 12.71 6.44 0.84
C ASP A 158 14.06 7.16 0.77
N ARG A 159 15.05 6.51 0.16
CA ARG A 159 16.38 7.09 -0.05
C ARG A 159 16.48 8.06 -1.25
N LEU A 160 15.42 8.19 -2.04
CA LEU A 160 15.36 9.17 -3.11
C LEU A 160 15.22 10.58 -2.51
N TYR A 161 15.95 11.54 -3.07
CA TYR A 161 16.00 12.93 -2.58
C TYR A 161 14.61 13.59 -2.46
N ASP A 162 13.69 13.28 -3.36
CA ASP A 162 12.35 13.90 -3.45
C ASP A 162 11.25 12.83 -3.36
N SER A 163 11.31 11.93 -2.42
CA SER A 163 10.27 10.91 -2.18
C SER A 163 9.34 11.25 -1.01
N ARG A 164 9.63 12.35 -0.31
CA ARG A 164 8.84 12.84 0.83
C ARG A 164 8.52 14.32 0.69
N PRO A 165 7.36 14.78 1.16
CA PRO A 165 7.05 16.20 1.19
C PRO A 165 7.93 16.93 2.21
N LYS A 166 7.93 18.24 2.12
CA LYS A 166 8.64 19.14 3.04
C LYS A 166 7.63 20.01 3.78
N VAL A 167 8.00 20.50 4.95
CA VAL A 167 7.25 21.58 5.60
C VAL A 167 7.17 22.77 4.65
N GLY A 168 5.96 23.28 4.45
CA GLY A 168 5.66 24.35 3.48
C GLY A 168 5.08 23.86 2.15
N ASP A 169 5.17 22.56 1.83
CA ASP A 169 4.53 21.99 0.64
C ASP A 169 3.00 22.07 0.74
N THR A 170 2.35 22.09 -0.41
CA THR A 170 0.89 22.18 -0.51
C THR A 170 0.29 20.80 -0.75
N LEU A 171 -0.66 20.43 0.10
CA LEU A 171 -1.57 19.32 -0.10
C LEU A 171 -2.99 19.85 -0.33
N HIS A 172 -3.93 18.96 -0.66
CA HIS A 172 -5.34 19.32 -0.84
C HIS A 172 -6.20 18.48 0.11
N ASP A 173 -7.27 19.08 0.61
CA ASP A 173 -8.25 18.39 1.42
C ASP A 173 -9.27 17.60 0.56
N VAL A 174 -10.22 16.93 1.21
CA VAL A 174 -11.28 16.16 0.53
C VAL A 174 -12.19 17.01 -0.38
N GLU A 175 -12.22 18.32 -0.21
CA GLU A 175 -12.98 19.27 -1.05
C GLU A 175 -12.11 19.86 -2.17
N GLY A 176 -10.82 19.49 -2.24
CA GLY A 176 -9.85 20.03 -3.18
C GLY A 176 -9.27 21.38 -2.78
N LYS A 177 -9.48 21.84 -1.54
CA LYS A 177 -8.93 23.08 -1.03
C LYS A 177 -7.46 22.89 -0.61
N PRO A 178 -6.56 23.79 -1.05
CA PRO A 178 -5.15 23.67 -0.68
C PRO A 178 -4.92 24.00 0.79
N TYR A 179 -3.99 23.25 1.41
CA TYR A 179 -3.45 23.55 2.74
C TYR A 179 -1.95 23.25 2.80
N THR A 180 -1.27 23.90 3.74
CA THR A 180 0.19 23.80 3.88
C THR A 180 0.56 22.73 4.89
N VAL A 181 1.53 21.88 4.55
CA VAL A 181 2.09 20.87 5.46
C VAL A 181 2.91 21.55 6.56
N THR A 182 2.59 21.25 7.82
CA THR A 182 3.31 21.75 9.00
C THR A 182 3.82 20.63 9.91
N LYS A 183 3.29 19.41 9.80
CA LYS A 183 3.55 18.32 10.72
C LYS A 183 4.63 17.37 10.20
N GLU A 184 5.63 17.12 11.03
CA GLU A 184 6.71 16.14 10.75
C GLU A 184 6.15 14.73 10.51
N PHE A 185 5.06 14.37 11.18
CA PHE A 185 4.41 13.09 10.97
C PHE A 185 3.97 12.90 9.50
N ILE A 186 3.43 13.93 8.86
CA ILE A 186 3.00 13.85 7.45
C ILE A 186 4.23 13.78 6.54
N ILE A 187 5.26 14.59 6.76
CA ILE A 187 6.45 14.61 5.91
C ILE A 187 7.31 13.34 6.01
N ALA A 188 7.05 12.47 6.98
CA ALA A 188 7.68 11.16 7.03
C ALA A 188 7.15 10.19 5.96
N HIS A 189 5.99 10.47 5.38
CA HIS A 189 5.32 9.62 4.39
C HIS A 189 5.77 9.93 2.95
N PRO A 190 5.56 9.00 1.99
CA PRO A 190 5.91 9.26 0.59
C PRO A 190 5.02 10.35 -0.02
N ASP A 191 5.64 11.29 -0.74
CA ASP A 191 4.95 12.28 -1.57
C ASP A 191 4.43 11.68 -2.89
N ASP A 192 3.94 12.51 -3.80
CA ASP A 192 3.43 12.08 -5.11
C ASP A 192 4.44 11.27 -5.92
N ARG A 193 5.73 11.61 -5.85
CA ARG A 193 6.79 10.87 -6.52
C ARG A 193 7.07 9.54 -5.82
N GLY A 194 7.16 9.54 -4.50
CA GLY A 194 7.29 8.31 -3.71
C GLY A 194 6.13 7.36 -3.95
N MET A 195 4.90 7.87 -3.93
CA MET A 195 3.69 7.10 -4.24
C MET A 195 3.72 6.51 -5.65
N ARG A 196 4.14 7.31 -6.65
CA ARG A 196 4.31 6.82 -8.03
C ARG A 196 5.32 5.69 -8.11
N LYS A 197 6.44 5.80 -7.43
CA LYS A 197 7.48 4.76 -7.43
C LYS A 197 7.00 3.46 -6.77
N ILE A 198 6.18 3.55 -5.73
CA ILE A 198 5.52 2.37 -5.13
C ILE A 198 4.60 1.71 -6.16
N ALA A 199 3.75 2.48 -6.83
CA ALA A 199 2.84 1.96 -7.86
C ALA A 199 3.59 1.31 -9.03
N GLU A 200 4.65 1.95 -9.54
CA GLU A 200 5.50 1.42 -10.61
C GLU A 200 6.17 0.10 -10.20
N ALA A 201 6.76 0.02 -9.00
CA ALA A 201 7.40 -1.20 -8.51
C ALA A 201 6.42 -2.38 -8.40
N ILE A 202 5.18 -2.12 -7.94
CA ILE A 202 4.13 -3.14 -7.91
C ILE A 202 3.76 -3.55 -9.33
N PHE A 203 3.47 -2.60 -10.21
CA PHE A 203 3.05 -2.85 -11.59
C PHE A 203 4.08 -3.65 -12.38
N ASP A 204 5.37 -3.29 -12.28
CA ASP A 204 6.46 -3.97 -12.98
C ASP A 204 6.62 -5.44 -12.54
N THR A 205 6.31 -5.74 -11.28
CA THR A 205 6.33 -7.12 -10.75
C THR A 205 5.15 -7.96 -11.26
N LEU A 206 4.06 -7.33 -11.70
CA LEU A 206 2.86 -8.02 -12.18
C LEU A 206 2.97 -8.45 -13.64
N ARG A 207 3.82 -7.79 -14.41
CA ARG A 207 4.10 -8.06 -15.83
C ARG A 207 5.01 -9.25 -16.00
#